data_6dfbdd145c9ac8350dbea06866e78daa
#
_entry.id   6dfbdd145c9ac8350dbea06866e78daa
#
_cell.length_a   1.000
_cell.length_b   1.000
_cell.length_c   1.000
_cell.angle_alpha   90.00
_cell.angle_beta   90.00
_cell.angle_gamma   90.00
#
_symmetry.space_group_name_H-M   'P 1'
#
loop_
_entity.id
_entity.type
_entity.pdbx_description
1 polymer ?
#
loop_
_entity_poly.entity_id
_entity_poly.type
_entity_poly.pdbx_seq_one_letter_code
_entity_poly.pdbx_strand_id
1 'polypeptide(L)'
;DTAIERYGDQVVVSFSTHHWPTWGNERIVDYWEAQRDMYRYLHDQTLHLANRGLTPDEIAEEMKLPASLASQFNCRGYYGTLSHNVKAQYDLYFGWFNGNPAHLNPLPPSELGSKYVEAIGGADKVLEVAKASYAKGEYRWVATLLDNLVFAEPDNMEARQLLADTYTQLGYQAESGPWRNFYLTGARDLFKKDVPYTSKLINDGVLAQMDMGTLLDYCAIQLNGEKAAGKEAVININFTDTKEKVMLMLNNGV
;
A
#
# COMPACT_ATOMS: atom_id res chain seq x y z
N ASP A 1 -23.50 -2.74 -11.29
CA ASP A 1 -24.93 -2.65 -11.66
C ASP A 1 -25.17 -1.54 -12.69
N THR A 2 -24.87 -0.27 -12.41
CA THR A 2 -25.18 0.87 -13.29
C THR A 2 -24.70 0.73 -14.74
N ALA A 3 -23.50 0.16 -14.98
CA ALA A 3 -23.00 -0.04 -16.32
C ALA A 3 -23.82 -1.09 -17.08
N ILE A 4 -24.20 -2.18 -16.40
CA ILE A 4 -25.05 -3.23 -16.97
C ILE A 4 -26.44 -2.68 -17.30
N GLU A 5 -27.04 -1.94 -16.37
CA GLU A 5 -28.39 -1.35 -16.55
C GLU A 5 -28.42 -0.32 -17.70
N ARG A 6 -27.36 0.48 -17.85
CA ARG A 6 -27.35 1.57 -18.84
C ARG A 6 -26.88 1.14 -20.22
N TYR A 7 -25.96 0.17 -20.30
CA TYR A 7 -25.24 -0.12 -21.53
C TYR A 7 -25.27 -1.63 -21.88
N GLY A 8 -25.81 -2.49 -21.03
CA GLY A 8 -25.78 -3.93 -21.21
C GLY A 8 -26.36 -4.40 -22.55
N ASP A 9 -27.42 -3.75 -23.03
CA ASP A 9 -28.09 -4.14 -24.26
C ASP A 9 -27.40 -3.67 -25.54
N GLN A 10 -26.44 -2.74 -25.45
CA GLN A 10 -25.88 -2.07 -26.64
C GLN A 10 -24.34 -2.01 -26.65
N VAL A 11 -23.68 -2.47 -25.60
CA VAL A 11 -22.22 -2.42 -25.54
C VAL A 11 -21.58 -3.37 -26.54
N VAL A 12 -20.57 -2.88 -27.28
CA VAL A 12 -19.85 -3.67 -28.30
C VAL A 12 -18.38 -3.85 -27.94
N VAL A 13 -17.83 -2.96 -27.12
CA VAL A 13 -16.46 -3.04 -26.59
C VAL A 13 -16.41 -2.45 -25.20
N SER A 14 -15.68 -3.11 -24.31
CA SER A 14 -15.37 -2.62 -22.96
C SER A 14 -13.86 -2.68 -22.74
N PHE A 15 -13.29 -1.65 -22.13
CA PHE A 15 -11.91 -1.62 -21.69
C PHE A 15 -11.80 -0.89 -20.36
N SER A 16 -10.82 -1.28 -19.59
CA SER A 16 -10.50 -0.65 -18.30
C SER A 16 -8.99 -0.60 -18.11
N THR A 17 -8.53 0.20 -17.15
CA THR A 17 -7.14 0.16 -16.72
C THR A 17 -6.81 -1.24 -16.18
N HIS A 18 -5.58 -1.71 -16.43
CA HIS A 18 -5.04 -2.97 -15.91
C HIS A 18 -5.74 -4.25 -16.39
N HIS A 19 -6.49 -4.17 -17.51
CA HIS A 19 -7.13 -5.33 -18.12
C HIS A 19 -7.18 -5.20 -19.65
N TRP A 20 -7.33 -6.35 -20.33
CA TRP A 20 -7.48 -6.42 -21.78
C TRP A 20 -8.85 -5.91 -22.22
N PRO A 21 -8.96 -5.27 -23.40
CA PRO A 21 -10.25 -4.95 -23.99
C PRO A 21 -11.05 -6.22 -24.26
N THR A 22 -12.36 -6.13 -24.06
CA THR A 22 -13.32 -7.22 -24.31
C THR A 22 -14.31 -6.77 -25.38
N TRP A 23 -14.57 -7.62 -26.35
CA TRP A 23 -15.50 -7.40 -27.45
C TRP A 23 -16.63 -8.40 -27.42
N GLY A 24 -17.80 -7.98 -27.93
CA GLY A 24 -19.02 -8.78 -27.98
C GLY A 24 -19.90 -8.59 -26.74
N ASN A 25 -21.16 -8.26 -26.99
CA ASN A 25 -22.12 -7.85 -25.97
C ASN A 25 -22.22 -8.88 -24.82
N GLU A 26 -22.55 -10.12 -25.12
CA GLU A 26 -22.72 -11.21 -24.15
C GLU A 26 -21.46 -11.37 -23.28
N ARG A 27 -20.28 -11.44 -23.89
CA ARG A 27 -18.99 -11.56 -23.17
C ARG A 27 -18.69 -10.37 -22.26
N ILE A 28 -19.11 -9.16 -22.66
CA ILE A 28 -18.91 -7.95 -21.86
C ILE A 28 -19.84 -7.94 -20.67
N VAL A 29 -21.08 -8.35 -20.86
CA VAL A 29 -22.07 -8.44 -19.76
C VAL A 29 -21.61 -9.49 -18.75
N ASP A 30 -21.22 -10.68 -19.20
CA ASP A 30 -20.66 -11.74 -18.33
C ASP A 30 -19.43 -11.23 -17.56
N TYR A 31 -18.52 -10.51 -18.24
CA TYR A 31 -17.35 -9.88 -17.61
C TYR A 31 -17.76 -8.89 -16.51
N TRP A 32 -18.71 -8.00 -16.79
CA TRP A 32 -19.16 -7.01 -15.80
C TRP A 32 -19.90 -7.66 -14.64
N GLU A 33 -20.68 -8.70 -14.89
CA GLU A 33 -21.37 -9.45 -13.84
C GLU A 33 -20.38 -10.16 -12.92
N ALA A 34 -19.41 -10.86 -13.48
CA ALA A 34 -18.35 -11.50 -12.69
C ALA A 34 -17.56 -10.51 -11.83
N GLN A 35 -17.23 -9.32 -12.38
CA GLN A 35 -16.56 -8.24 -11.62
C GLN A 35 -17.45 -7.69 -10.50
N ARG A 36 -18.72 -7.41 -10.80
CA ARG A 36 -19.72 -6.97 -9.81
C ARG A 36 -19.81 -7.96 -8.65
N ASP A 37 -19.96 -9.22 -8.98
CA ASP A 37 -20.17 -10.30 -7.99
C ASP A 37 -18.90 -10.53 -7.16
N MET A 38 -17.71 -10.44 -7.77
CA MET A 38 -16.43 -10.52 -7.06
C MET A 38 -16.29 -9.37 -6.05
N TYR A 39 -16.52 -8.12 -6.48
CA TYR A 39 -16.44 -6.96 -5.59
C TYR A 39 -17.47 -7.06 -4.46
N ARG A 40 -18.69 -7.50 -4.76
CA ARG A 40 -19.73 -7.69 -3.75
C ARG A 40 -19.37 -8.78 -2.76
N TYR A 41 -18.90 -9.92 -3.26
CA TYR A 41 -18.44 -11.02 -2.41
C TYR A 41 -17.32 -10.58 -1.47
N LEU A 42 -16.30 -9.92 -2.01
CA LEU A 42 -15.15 -9.44 -1.25
C LEU A 42 -15.59 -8.46 -0.15
N HIS A 43 -16.44 -7.50 -0.50
CA HIS A 43 -16.99 -6.54 0.44
C HIS A 43 -17.79 -7.23 1.57
N ASP A 44 -18.79 -8.01 1.20
CA ASP A 44 -19.72 -8.59 2.16
C ASP A 44 -19.02 -9.63 3.07
N GLN A 45 -18.12 -10.45 2.53
CA GLN A 45 -17.41 -11.44 3.32
C GLN A 45 -16.35 -10.82 4.22
N THR A 46 -15.69 -9.74 3.79
CA THR A 46 -14.77 -9.00 4.67
C THR A 46 -15.53 -8.47 5.89
N LEU A 47 -16.68 -7.82 5.69
CA LEU A 47 -17.49 -7.31 6.80
C LEU A 47 -18.07 -8.43 7.66
N HIS A 48 -18.52 -9.53 7.05
CA HIS A 48 -19.02 -10.69 7.77
C HIS A 48 -17.96 -11.26 8.75
N LEU A 49 -16.72 -11.46 8.27
CA LEU A 49 -15.65 -12.01 9.10
C LEU A 49 -15.13 -10.99 10.13
N ALA A 50 -15.05 -9.71 9.76
CA ALA A 50 -14.70 -8.65 10.71
C ALA A 50 -15.72 -8.53 11.86
N ASN A 51 -17.04 -8.64 11.58
CA ASN A 51 -18.07 -8.66 12.59
C ASN A 51 -18.02 -9.89 13.52
N ARG A 52 -17.30 -10.93 13.14
CA ARG A 52 -16.98 -12.09 13.98
C ARG A 52 -15.71 -11.91 14.81
N GLY A 53 -15.04 -10.76 14.68
CA GLY A 53 -13.87 -10.38 15.45
C GLY A 53 -12.53 -10.76 14.81
N LEU A 54 -12.51 -11.19 13.54
CA LEU A 54 -11.25 -11.48 12.84
C LEU A 54 -10.53 -10.18 12.47
N THR A 55 -9.22 -10.21 12.60
CA THR A 55 -8.32 -9.14 12.16
C THR A 55 -8.17 -9.13 10.63
N PRO A 56 -7.73 -8.03 10.01
CA PRO A 56 -7.55 -7.97 8.55
C PRO A 56 -6.58 -9.04 8.01
N ASP A 57 -5.55 -9.40 8.77
CA ASP A 57 -4.63 -10.46 8.38
C ASP A 57 -5.27 -11.84 8.41
N GLU A 58 -6.04 -12.15 9.45
CA GLU A 58 -6.78 -13.41 9.57
C GLU A 58 -7.84 -13.54 8.47
N ILE A 59 -8.60 -12.48 8.18
CA ILE A 59 -9.57 -12.47 7.09
C ILE A 59 -8.87 -12.71 5.73
N ALA A 60 -7.72 -12.09 5.51
CA ALA A 60 -6.99 -12.23 4.26
C ALA A 60 -6.44 -13.66 4.03
N GLU A 61 -6.15 -14.40 5.09
CA GLU A 61 -5.73 -15.81 5.01
C GLU A 61 -6.94 -16.78 4.86
N GLU A 62 -8.06 -16.46 5.52
CA GLU A 62 -9.26 -17.33 5.50
C GLU A 62 -10.05 -17.18 4.20
N MET A 63 -10.10 -15.98 3.64
CA MET A 63 -10.95 -15.69 2.49
C MET A 63 -10.48 -16.37 1.20
N LYS A 64 -11.44 -17.03 0.54
CA LYS A 64 -11.24 -17.65 -0.79
C LYS A 64 -12.41 -17.26 -1.69
N LEU A 65 -12.10 -16.96 -2.95
CA LEU A 65 -13.16 -16.78 -3.93
C LEU A 65 -13.92 -18.09 -4.20
N PRO A 66 -15.24 -18.04 -4.38
CA PRO A 66 -16.00 -19.17 -4.90
C PRO A 66 -15.41 -19.68 -6.22
N ALA A 67 -15.49 -20.98 -6.48
CA ALA A 67 -14.92 -21.59 -7.68
C ALA A 67 -15.42 -20.94 -8.98
N SER A 68 -16.69 -20.50 -9.02
CA SER A 68 -17.30 -19.79 -10.14
C SER A 68 -16.60 -18.46 -10.47
N LEU A 69 -16.15 -17.72 -9.45
CA LEU A 69 -15.40 -16.48 -9.63
C LEU A 69 -13.90 -16.73 -9.80
N ALA A 70 -13.32 -17.67 -9.03
CA ALA A 70 -11.90 -18.00 -9.10
C ALA A 70 -11.47 -18.57 -10.47
N SER A 71 -12.39 -19.21 -11.21
CA SER A 71 -12.15 -19.70 -12.56
C SER A 71 -12.16 -18.61 -13.63
N GLN A 72 -12.71 -17.43 -13.32
CA GLN A 72 -12.78 -16.32 -14.26
C GLN A 72 -11.45 -15.59 -14.37
N PHE A 73 -10.95 -15.43 -15.61
CA PHE A 73 -9.69 -14.73 -15.86
C PHE A 73 -9.68 -13.30 -15.30
N ASN A 74 -10.77 -12.58 -15.44
CA ASN A 74 -10.94 -11.20 -15.00
C ASN A 74 -11.08 -11.03 -13.48
N CYS A 75 -11.29 -12.12 -12.73
CA CYS A 75 -11.37 -12.11 -11.26
C CYS A 75 -10.05 -12.49 -10.59
N ARG A 76 -9.00 -12.78 -11.35
CA ARG A 76 -7.68 -13.14 -10.80
C ARG A 76 -6.88 -11.92 -10.35
N GLY A 77 -5.91 -12.15 -9.46
CA GLY A 77 -5.14 -11.11 -8.79
C GLY A 77 -3.95 -10.57 -9.58
N TYR A 78 -4.14 -10.11 -10.82
CA TYR A 78 -3.04 -9.59 -11.66
C TYR A 78 -2.54 -8.21 -11.26
N TYR A 79 -3.42 -7.38 -10.70
CA TYR A 79 -3.10 -6.05 -10.19
C TYR A 79 -3.31 -5.97 -8.68
N GLY A 80 -4.55 -5.89 -8.20
CA GLY A 80 -4.88 -6.16 -6.80
C GLY A 80 -4.77 -7.66 -6.49
N THR A 81 -4.75 -8.01 -5.21
CA THR A 81 -4.88 -9.40 -4.76
C THR A 81 -6.07 -9.52 -3.83
N LEU A 82 -6.62 -10.72 -3.68
CA LEU A 82 -7.67 -10.96 -2.71
C LEU A 82 -7.24 -10.51 -1.30
N SER A 83 -6.03 -10.90 -0.87
CA SER A 83 -5.46 -10.52 0.42
C SER A 83 -5.33 -9.01 0.59
N HIS A 84 -4.81 -8.29 -0.41
CA HIS A 84 -4.66 -6.84 -0.35
C HIS A 84 -6.01 -6.12 -0.30
N ASN A 85 -6.94 -6.56 -1.16
CA ASN A 85 -8.26 -5.95 -1.26
C ASN A 85 -9.09 -6.15 0.01
N VAL A 86 -8.98 -7.31 0.67
CA VAL A 86 -9.58 -7.57 1.99
C VAL A 86 -9.08 -6.58 3.03
N LYS A 87 -7.75 -6.40 3.11
CA LYS A 87 -7.14 -5.44 4.06
C LYS A 87 -7.58 -4.01 3.79
N ALA A 88 -7.61 -3.61 2.51
CA ALA A 88 -8.10 -2.29 2.12
C ALA A 88 -9.59 -2.10 2.43
N GLN A 89 -10.41 -3.13 2.24
CA GLN A 89 -11.83 -3.09 2.59
C GLN A 89 -12.05 -3.01 4.11
N TYR A 90 -11.24 -3.72 4.89
CA TYR A 90 -11.25 -3.62 6.34
C TYR A 90 -10.88 -2.21 6.79
N ASP A 91 -9.78 -1.66 6.27
CA ASP A 91 -9.29 -0.32 6.60
C ASP A 91 -10.32 0.77 6.27
N LEU A 92 -11.05 0.63 5.17
CA LEU A 92 -12.11 1.57 4.78
C LEU A 92 -13.21 1.70 5.87
N TYR A 93 -13.57 0.61 6.54
CA TYR A 93 -14.67 0.61 7.52
C TYR A 93 -14.21 0.74 8.98
N PHE A 94 -13.05 0.18 9.31
CA PHE A 94 -12.56 0.07 10.69
C PHE A 94 -11.30 0.89 10.95
N GLY A 95 -10.66 1.39 9.91
CA GLY A 95 -9.39 2.10 9.99
C GLY A 95 -8.20 1.17 10.24
N TRP A 96 -7.05 1.76 10.51
CA TRP A 96 -5.76 1.07 10.66
C TRP A 96 -5.65 0.15 11.88
N PHE A 97 -6.45 0.42 12.93
CA PHE A 97 -6.35 -0.29 14.20
C PHE A 97 -7.12 -1.61 14.15
N ASN A 98 -6.44 -2.72 14.34
CA ASN A 98 -7.00 -4.07 14.25
C ASN A 98 -7.65 -4.58 15.57
N GLY A 99 -7.82 -3.72 16.57
CA GLY A 99 -8.44 -4.05 17.86
C GLY A 99 -7.51 -4.72 18.88
N ASN A 100 -6.28 -5.08 18.51
CA ASN A 100 -5.31 -5.65 19.45
C ASN A 100 -4.59 -4.54 20.22
N PRO A 101 -4.73 -4.44 21.57
CA PRO A 101 -4.09 -3.39 22.35
C PRO A 101 -2.55 -3.33 22.20
N ALA A 102 -1.88 -4.44 21.91
CA ALA A 102 -0.44 -4.47 21.66
C ALA A 102 -0.03 -3.72 20.38
N HIS A 103 -0.97 -3.55 19.44
CA HIS A 103 -0.75 -2.82 18.19
C HIS A 103 -1.19 -1.36 18.25
N LEU A 104 -1.74 -0.90 19.39
CA LEU A 104 -2.22 0.48 19.55
C LEU A 104 -1.07 1.49 19.57
N ASN A 105 0.01 1.16 20.27
CA ASN A 105 1.19 2.03 20.39
C ASN A 105 2.47 1.19 20.40
N PRO A 106 2.84 0.56 19.30
CA PRO A 106 4.05 -0.25 19.20
C PRO A 106 5.31 0.62 19.27
N LEU A 107 6.42 0.02 19.64
CA LEU A 107 7.73 0.68 19.57
C LEU A 107 8.07 1.02 18.10
N PRO A 108 8.86 2.09 17.87
CA PRO A 108 9.40 2.38 16.53
C PRO A 108 10.22 1.19 15.97
N PRO A 109 10.27 0.99 14.64
CA PRO A 109 10.88 -0.19 14.04
C PRO A 109 12.32 -0.49 14.50
N SER A 110 13.18 0.50 14.64
CA SER A 110 14.57 0.30 15.07
C SER A 110 14.68 -0.18 16.53
N GLU A 111 13.85 0.38 17.42
CA GLU A 111 13.82 -0.04 18.82
C GLU A 111 13.17 -1.42 18.96
N LEU A 112 12.06 -1.65 18.26
CA LEU A 112 11.37 -2.94 18.25
C LEU A 112 12.29 -4.05 17.70
N GLY A 113 12.97 -3.78 16.58
CA GLY A 113 13.93 -4.70 15.97
C GLY A 113 15.06 -5.09 16.92
N SER A 114 15.65 -4.08 17.61
CA SER A 114 16.68 -4.35 18.62
C SER A 114 16.20 -5.26 19.74
N LYS A 115 14.96 -5.07 20.22
CA LYS A 115 14.35 -5.92 21.25
C LYS A 115 14.08 -7.33 20.75
N TYR A 116 13.62 -7.51 19.52
CA TYR A 116 13.44 -8.83 18.92
C TYR A 116 14.77 -9.58 18.76
N VAL A 117 15.80 -8.91 18.25
CA VAL A 117 17.14 -9.49 18.10
C VAL A 117 17.72 -9.92 19.43
N GLU A 118 17.63 -9.08 20.47
CA GLU A 118 18.05 -9.42 21.84
C GLU A 118 17.30 -10.64 22.39
N ALA A 119 15.96 -10.65 22.24
CA ALA A 119 15.11 -11.72 22.76
C ALA A 119 15.32 -13.07 22.08
N ILE A 120 15.73 -13.09 20.80
CA ILE A 120 16.04 -14.32 20.04
C ILE A 120 17.44 -14.85 20.38
N GLY A 121 18.34 -14.02 20.90
CA GLY A 121 19.69 -14.40 21.29
C GLY A 121 20.80 -13.79 20.44
N GLY A 122 20.51 -12.65 19.79
CA GLY A 122 21.46 -11.88 18.99
C GLY A 122 21.36 -12.13 17.49
N ALA A 123 22.07 -11.29 16.71
CA ALA A 123 22.04 -11.29 15.26
C ALA A 123 22.38 -12.65 14.63
N ASP A 124 23.43 -13.30 15.12
CA ASP A 124 23.86 -14.62 14.62
C ASP A 124 22.75 -15.66 14.74
N LYS A 125 22.02 -15.63 15.87
CA LYS A 125 20.91 -16.57 16.08
C LYS A 125 19.72 -16.27 15.19
N VAL A 126 19.42 -15.00 14.95
CA VAL A 126 18.39 -14.58 13.98
C VAL A 126 18.75 -15.07 12.56
N LEU A 127 20.00 -14.89 12.14
CA LEU A 127 20.49 -15.38 10.85
C LEU A 127 20.44 -16.90 10.72
N GLU A 128 20.83 -17.62 11.77
CA GLU A 128 20.72 -19.10 11.80
C GLU A 128 19.27 -19.56 11.56
N VAL A 129 18.33 -19.00 12.33
CA VAL A 129 16.89 -19.33 12.20
C VAL A 129 16.37 -18.92 10.81
N ALA A 130 16.71 -17.73 10.35
CA ALA A 130 16.27 -17.22 9.04
C ALA A 130 16.76 -18.11 7.88
N LYS A 131 18.03 -18.55 7.90
CA LYS A 131 18.59 -19.45 6.88
C LYS A 131 17.88 -20.82 6.90
N ALA A 132 17.61 -21.36 8.08
CA ALA A 132 16.90 -22.63 8.22
C ALA A 132 15.45 -22.53 7.69
N SER A 133 14.76 -21.43 7.96
CA SER A 133 13.40 -21.16 7.46
C SER A 133 13.39 -20.86 5.96
N TYR A 134 14.41 -20.16 5.45
CA TYR A 134 14.57 -19.90 4.01
C TYR A 134 14.68 -21.20 3.22
N ALA A 135 15.49 -22.14 3.72
CA ALA A 135 15.65 -23.47 3.10
C ALA A 135 14.35 -24.30 3.04
N LYS A 136 13.37 -23.99 3.93
CA LYS A 136 12.03 -24.57 3.93
C LYS A 136 11.01 -23.83 3.05
N GLY A 137 11.39 -22.67 2.48
CA GLY A 137 10.48 -21.83 1.72
C GLY A 137 9.54 -20.95 2.57
N GLU A 138 9.81 -20.78 3.86
CA GLU A 138 9.01 -19.97 4.79
C GLU A 138 9.28 -18.46 4.61
N TYR A 139 9.29 -17.98 3.38
CA TYR A 139 9.78 -16.64 3.02
C TYR A 139 9.07 -15.49 3.72
N ARG A 140 7.76 -15.58 4.00
CA ARG A 140 7.03 -14.54 4.74
C ARG A 140 7.57 -14.40 6.17
N TRP A 141 7.88 -15.53 6.81
CA TRP A 141 8.47 -15.56 8.15
C TRP A 141 9.91 -15.03 8.13
N VAL A 142 10.71 -15.46 7.16
CA VAL A 142 12.08 -14.98 6.99
C VAL A 142 12.10 -13.47 6.77
N ALA A 143 11.19 -12.92 5.97
CA ALA A 143 11.06 -11.48 5.78
C ALA A 143 10.80 -10.76 7.11
N THR A 144 9.89 -11.27 7.95
CA THR A 144 9.61 -10.68 9.27
C THR A 144 10.83 -10.71 10.20
N LEU A 145 11.55 -11.83 10.26
CA LEU A 145 12.75 -11.95 11.08
C LEU A 145 13.84 -10.97 10.66
N LEU A 146 14.15 -10.96 9.36
CA LEU A 146 15.25 -10.16 8.83
C LEU A 146 14.92 -8.67 8.73
N ASP A 147 13.66 -8.30 8.60
CA ASP A 147 13.22 -6.91 8.71
C ASP A 147 13.62 -6.34 10.08
N ASN A 148 13.29 -7.06 11.16
CA ASN A 148 13.70 -6.68 12.51
C ASN A 148 15.22 -6.59 12.67
N LEU A 149 15.97 -7.53 12.09
CA LEU A 149 17.44 -7.52 12.17
C LEU A 149 18.05 -6.35 11.39
N VAL A 150 17.54 -6.06 10.18
CA VAL A 150 18.04 -4.92 9.37
C VAL A 150 17.70 -3.59 10.01
N PHE A 151 16.56 -3.45 10.69
CA PHE A 151 16.26 -2.26 11.48
C PHE A 151 17.13 -2.12 12.73
N ALA A 152 17.50 -3.23 13.38
CA ALA A 152 18.41 -3.24 14.52
C ALA A 152 19.86 -2.95 14.11
N GLU A 153 20.30 -3.56 13.00
CA GLU A 153 21.66 -3.50 12.50
C GLU A 153 21.66 -3.13 11.00
N PRO A 154 21.48 -1.87 10.62
CA PRO A 154 21.36 -1.44 9.23
C PRO A 154 22.56 -1.76 8.35
N ASP A 155 23.74 -1.91 8.93
CA ASP A 155 25.01 -2.22 8.23
C ASP A 155 25.30 -3.73 8.17
N ASN A 156 24.43 -4.60 8.69
CA ASN A 156 24.58 -6.05 8.61
C ASN A 156 24.32 -6.53 7.17
N MET A 157 25.40 -6.66 6.41
CA MET A 157 25.32 -7.01 4.98
C MET A 157 24.80 -8.42 4.73
N GLU A 158 25.04 -9.36 5.63
CA GLU A 158 24.53 -10.73 5.52
C GLU A 158 23.00 -10.77 5.68
N ALA A 159 22.49 -10.04 6.67
CA ALA A 159 21.05 -9.89 6.87
C ALA A 159 20.37 -9.21 5.66
N ARG A 160 20.99 -8.14 5.14
CA ARG A 160 20.49 -7.43 3.96
C ARG A 160 20.45 -8.33 2.72
N GLN A 161 21.51 -9.13 2.50
CA GLN A 161 21.55 -10.03 1.36
C GLN A 161 20.46 -11.11 1.47
N LEU A 162 20.35 -11.77 2.62
CA LEU A 162 19.33 -12.82 2.80
C LEU A 162 17.90 -12.26 2.73
N LEU A 163 17.67 -11.02 3.22
CA LEU A 163 16.38 -10.34 3.09
C LEU A 163 16.07 -10.00 1.62
N ALA A 164 17.06 -9.54 0.86
CA ALA A 164 16.90 -9.27 -0.57
C ALA A 164 16.57 -10.53 -1.37
N ASP A 165 17.25 -11.63 -1.07
CA ASP A 165 16.97 -12.94 -1.68
C ASP A 165 15.55 -13.40 -1.31
N THR A 166 15.14 -13.18 -0.07
CA THR A 166 13.78 -13.49 0.42
C THR A 166 12.72 -12.66 -0.31
N TYR A 167 12.91 -11.35 -0.45
CA TYR A 167 12.01 -10.48 -1.20
C TYR A 167 11.98 -10.87 -2.68
N THR A 168 13.09 -11.30 -3.25
CA THR A 168 13.15 -11.78 -4.62
C THR A 168 12.27 -13.04 -4.81
N GLN A 169 12.33 -13.99 -3.87
CA GLN A 169 11.48 -15.17 -3.89
C GLN A 169 9.99 -14.80 -3.78
N LEU A 170 9.63 -13.94 -2.84
CA LEU A 170 8.26 -13.44 -2.66
C LEU A 170 7.77 -12.70 -3.91
N GLY A 171 8.65 -11.92 -4.54
CA GLY A 171 8.34 -11.21 -5.78
C GLY A 171 8.07 -12.17 -6.95
N TYR A 172 8.86 -13.22 -7.12
CA TYR A 172 8.64 -14.20 -8.18
C TYR A 172 7.40 -15.07 -7.96
N GLN A 173 6.98 -15.27 -6.72
CA GLN A 173 5.76 -15.99 -6.37
C GLN A 173 4.50 -15.11 -6.48
N ALA A 174 4.63 -13.80 -6.54
CA ALA A 174 3.49 -12.88 -6.61
C ALA A 174 2.86 -12.88 -8.01
N GLU A 175 1.58 -13.23 -8.11
CA GLU A 175 0.79 -13.09 -9.33
C GLU A 175 0.54 -11.60 -9.66
N SER A 176 0.29 -10.79 -8.63
CA SER A 176 0.07 -9.35 -8.75
C SER A 176 1.35 -8.60 -9.15
N GLY A 177 1.26 -7.81 -10.23
CA GLY A 177 2.34 -6.93 -10.68
C GLY A 177 2.79 -5.91 -9.62
N PRO A 178 1.86 -5.20 -8.94
CA PRO A 178 2.22 -4.32 -7.83
C PRO A 178 2.93 -5.02 -6.67
N TRP A 179 2.46 -6.17 -6.20
CA TRP A 179 3.13 -6.91 -5.13
C TRP A 179 4.52 -7.36 -5.56
N ARG A 180 4.65 -7.90 -6.77
CA ARG A 180 5.95 -8.25 -7.35
C ARG A 180 6.89 -7.06 -7.33
N ASN A 181 6.41 -5.89 -7.79
CA ASN A 181 7.22 -4.69 -7.86
C ASN A 181 7.63 -4.18 -6.47
N PHE A 182 6.76 -4.24 -5.47
CA PHE A 182 7.11 -3.90 -4.09
C PHE A 182 8.26 -4.78 -3.58
N TYR A 183 8.14 -6.09 -3.72
CA TYR A 183 9.19 -7.00 -3.25
C TYR A 183 10.51 -6.82 -4.00
N LEU A 184 10.48 -6.78 -5.34
CA LEU A 184 11.72 -6.64 -6.13
C LEU A 184 12.37 -5.25 -5.96
N THR A 185 11.58 -4.21 -5.79
CA THR A 185 12.09 -2.87 -5.46
C THR A 185 12.69 -2.86 -4.06
N GLY A 186 12.02 -3.44 -3.07
CA GLY A 186 12.54 -3.58 -1.71
C GLY A 186 13.86 -4.34 -1.67
N ALA A 187 13.98 -5.45 -2.42
CA ALA A 187 15.24 -6.19 -2.55
C ALA A 187 16.39 -5.32 -3.07
N ARG A 188 16.12 -4.51 -4.11
CA ARG A 188 17.10 -3.58 -4.68
C ARG A 188 17.47 -2.46 -3.70
N ASP A 189 16.49 -1.90 -3.01
CA ASP A 189 16.66 -0.72 -2.15
C ASP A 189 17.47 -1.03 -0.89
N LEU A 190 17.54 -2.31 -0.47
CA LEU A 190 18.44 -2.75 0.59
C LEU A 190 19.94 -2.44 0.31
N PHE A 191 20.33 -2.27 -0.96
CA PHE A 191 21.73 -1.98 -1.35
C PHE A 191 21.93 -0.57 -1.88
N LYS A 192 20.87 0.20 -2.06
CA LYS A 192 21.00 1.60 -2.47
C LYS A 192 21.34 2.47 -1.27
N LYS A 193 22.49 3.15 -1.37
CA LYS A 193 22.82 4.28 -0.51
C LYS A 193 22.23 5.53 -1.16
N ASP A 194 21.46 6.29 -0.36
CA ASP A 194 21.01 7.65 -0.71
C ASP A 194 20.24 7.76 -2.04
N VAL A 195 19.11 7.05 -2.16
CA VAL A 195 18.13 7.46 -3.14
C VAL A 195 17.32 8.59 -2.51
N PRO A 196 17.55 9.85 -2.88
CA PRO A 196 16.71 10.92 -2.41
C PRO A 196 15.29 10.60 -2.85
N TYR A 197 14.39 10.48 -1.92
CA TYR A 197 12.95 10.32 -2.17
C TYR A 197 12.41 11.68 -2.65
N THR A 198 12.94 12.14 -3.77
CA THR A 198 12.38 13.30 -4.45
C THR A 198 11.37 12.78 -5.45
N SER A 199 10.13 12.83 -5.07
CA SER A 199 9.05 12.71 -6.04
C SER A 199 9.21 13.83 -7.06
N LYS A 200 9.73 13.52 -8.24
CA LYS A 200 9.70 14.42 -9.39
C LYS A 200 8.28 14.60 -9.97
N LEU A 201 7.26 14.14 -9.25
CA LEU A 201 5.87 14.31 -9.62
C LEU A 201 5.47 15.80 -9.61
N ILE A 202 6.05 16.57 -8.69
CA ILE A 202 5.84 18.02 -8.64
C ILE A 202 7.03 18.68 -9.31
N ASN A 203 6.82 19.15 -10.53
CA ASN A 203 7.75 19.90 -11.33
C ASN A 203 7.10 21.23 -11.79
N ASP A 204 7.88 22.09 -12.42
CA ASP A 204 7.42 23.42 -12.83
C ASP A 204 6.13 23.36 -13.67
N GLY A 205 5.98 22.34 -14.53
CA GLY A 205 4.79 22.15 -15.36
C GLY A 205 3.55 21.79 -14.54
N VAL A 206 3.70 20.99 -13.51
CA VAL A 206 2.61 20.64 -12.57
C VAL A 206 2.25 21.85 -11.71
N LEU A 207 3.24 22.54 -11.15
CA LEU A 207 3.01 23.75 -10.37
C LEU A 207 2.29 24.84 -11.16
N ALA A 208 2.64 25.02 -12.44
CA ALA A 208 2.02 26.01 -13.31
C ALA A 208 0.55 25.69 -13.66
N GLN A 209 0.10 24.44 -13.45
CA GLN A 209 -1.28 24.02 -13.71
C GLN A 209 -2.13 23.91 -12.43
N MET A 210 -1.54 24.09 -11.26
CA MET A 210 -2.28 24.09 -10.00
C MET A 210 -3.12 25.37 -9.89
N ASP A 211 -4.35 25.23 -9.43
CA ASP A 211 -5.09 26.40 -8.94
C ASP A 211 -4.42 26.97 -7.69
N MET A 212 -4.70 28.22 -7.39
CA MET A 212 -4.02 28.96 -6.34
C MET A 212 -4.25 28.31 -4.95
N GLY A 213 -5.46 27.80 -4.68
CA GLY A 213 -5.76 27.12 -3.42
C GLY A 213 -4.88 25.89 -3.23
N THR A 214 -4.84 25.00 -4.22
CA THR A 214 -4.01 23.79 -4.22
C THR A 214 -2.52 24.12 -4.07
N LEU A 215 -2.02 25.18 -4.73
CA LEU A 215 -0.63 25.61 -4.61
C LEU A 215 -0.30 26.08 -3.17
N LEU A 216 -1.19 26.82 -2.55
CA LEU A 216 -1.00 27.33 -1.19
C LEU A 216 -1.10 26.20 -0.16
N ASP A 217 -2.03 25.25 -0.35
CA ASP A 217 -2.10 24.03 0.47
C ASP A 217 -0.82 23.19 0.34
N TYR A 218 -0.26 23.08 -0.87
CA TYR A 218 1.03 22.45 -1.07
C TYR A 218 2.17 23.16 -0.32
N CYS A 219 2.19 24.50 -0.32
CA CYS A 219 3.16 25.26 0.47
C CYS A 219 2.98 25.04 1.98
N ALA A 220 1.74 24.96 2.46
CA ALA A 220 1.44 24.68 3.84
C ALA A 220 1.98 23.30 4.30
N ILE A 221 1.86 22.28 3.46
CA ILE A 221 2.41 20.93 3.70
C ILE A 221 3.96 20.95 3.82
N GLN A 222 4.65 21.88 3.14
CA GLN A 222 6.09 22.03 3.20
C GLN A 222 6.58 22.82 4.42
N LEU A 223 5.66 23.44 5.17
CA LEU A 223 6.01 24.22 6.34
C LEU A 223 6.63 23.32 7.44
N ASN A 224 7.77 23.74 7.98
CA ASN A 224 8.31 23.13 9.18
C ASN A 224 7.58 23.71 10.40
N GLY A 225 6.55 23.03 10.87
CA GLY A 225 5.69 23.48 11.96
C GLY A 225 6.46 23.73 13.26
N GLU A 226 7.47 22.91 13.57
CA GLU A 226 8.32 23.08 14.77
C GLU A 226 9.11 24.40 14.71
N LYS A 227 9.73 24.72 13.57
CA LYS A 227 10.44 26.00 13.37
C LYS A 227 9.50 27.19 13.30
N ALA A 228 8.26 26.96 12.91
CA ALA A 228 7.21 27.97 12.83
C ALA A 228 6.46 28.17 14.14
N ALA A 229 6.62 27.26 15.11
CA ALA A 229 5.98 27.37 16.42
C ALA A 229 6.32 28.70 17.11
N GLY A 230 5.30 29.37 17.62
CA GLY A 230 5.43 30.68 18.29
C GLY A 230 5.70 31.87 17.37
N LYS A 231 5.62 31.67 16.05
CA LYS A 231 5.67 32.75 15.07
C LYS A 231 4.26 33.06 14.58
N GLU A 232 4.01 34.35 14.40
CA GLU A 232 2.77 34.84 13.80
C GLU A 232 3.11 35.72 12.59
N ALA A 233 2.40 35.52 11.50
CA ALA A 233 2.53 36.33 10.30
C ALA A 233 1.21 36.39 9.54
N VAL A 234 0.95 37.53 8.93
CA VAL A 234 -0.14 37.73 7.96
C VAL A 234 0.45 38.28 6.68
N ILE A 235 0.28 37.56 5.59
CA ILE A 235 0.80 37.94 4.27
C ILE A 235 -0.39 38.09 3.33
N ASN A 236 -0.62 39.31 2.81
CA ASN A 236 -1.61 39.55 1.79
C ASN A 236 -0.95 39.47 0.42
N ILE A 237 -1.43 38.58 -0.42
CA ILE A 237 -0.95 38.37 -1.80
C ILE A 237 -2.03 38.85 -2.77
N ASN A 238 -1.65 39.69 -3.71
CA ASN A 238 -2.53 40.14 -4.78
C ASN A 238 -1.95 39.75 -6.15
N PHE A 239 -2.57 38.78 -6.78
CA PHE A 239 -2.21 38.33 -8.12
C PHE A 239 -2.77 39.30 -9.15
N THR A 240 -1.87 40.03 -9.79
CA THR A 240 -2.28 41.13 -10.70
C THR A 240 -2.76 40.64 -12.05
N ASP A 241 -2.41 39.44 -12.44
CA ASP A 241 -2.82 38.77 -13.68
C ASP A 241 -4.21 38.12 -13.56
N THR A 242 -4.43 37.27 -12.51
CA THR A 242 -5.72 36.59 -12.26
C THR A 242 -6.72 37.47 -11.50
N LYS A 243 -6.28 38.59 -10.90
CA LYS A 243 -7.05 39.47 -10.00
C LYS A 243 -7.46 38.81 -8.68
N GLU A 244 -6.91 37.65 -8.36
CA GLU A 244 -7.15 36.94 -7.10
C GLU A 244 -6.43 37.64 -5.94
N LYS A 245 -7.04 37.60 -4.78
CA LYS A 245 -6.44 38.10 -3.53
C LYS A 245 -6.51 37.01 -2.48
N VAL A 246 -5.38 36.71 -1.89
CA VAL A 246 -5.25 35.67 -0.88
C VAL A 246 -4.56 36.25 0.34
N MET A 247 -5.00 35.83 1.50
CA MET A 247 -4.36 36.12 2.79
C MET A 247 -3.83 34.80 3.37
N LEU A 248 -2.52 34.74 3.55
CA LEU A 248 -1.87 33.66 4.30
C LEU A 248 -1.71 34.08 5.76
N MET A 249 -2.16 33.25 6.65
CA MET A 249 -1.96 33.43 8.09
C MET A 249 -1.08 32.30 8.61
N LEU A 250 -0.03 32.64 9.31
CA LEU A 250 0.80 31.72 10.07
C LEU A 250 0.50 31.92 11.54
N ASN A 251 0.05 30.87 12.20
CA ASN A 251 -0.18 30.85 13.64
C ASN A 251 -0.08 29.40 14.15
N ASN A 252 0.39 29.20 15.38
CA ASN A 252 0.51 27.87 16.02
C ASN A 252 1.28 26.82 15.18
N GLY A 253 2.17 27.25 14.30
CA GLY A 253 2.97 26.36 13.45
C GLY A 253 2.26 25.83 12.18
N VAL A 254 1.09 26.41 11.86
CA VAL A 254 0.32 26.11 10.65
C VAL A 254 0.00 27.38 9.89
#